data_23ed062439944a6d051dc2ddb326137b
#
_entry.id   23ed062439944a6d051dc2ddb326137b
#
_cell.length_a   1.000
_cell.length_b   1.000
_cell.length_c   1.000
_cell.angle_alpha   90.00
_cell.angle_beta   90.00
_cell.angle_gamma   90.00
#
_symmetry.space_group_name_H-M   'P 1'
#
loop_
_entity.id
_entity.type
_entity.pdbx_description
1 polymer ?
#
loop_
_entity_poly.entity_id
_entity_poly.type
_entity_poly.pdbx_seq_one_letter_code
_entity_poly.pdbx_strand_id
1 'polypeptide(L)'
;MKHLQQRGLSLIELLVALAIGGFLIIGALTLQSQTRKTFTVNESSARLQETARFVISVIEPELQLAGLFGFSNNPAGVRYSLPGGDKFASDMRIGKPSVGPPAVLDSCGVNYVLDVTRTVQADNGNWSMACGASGGGKLPNTDVLMIRRSGTERVPASASKFQLYSSRMVPFDQRLFISGTAPGPLKDDLSEVRDLVFEAYYISRNSDARAGLPPLRIKQLASDGASPTWLDQEVIRGVEDIQVEFGVDPGQDTNGDGVPDDASSPAPPDHAGPAERSVPDRSRRDDAVRDDLSFPSTDPRP
;
A
#
# COMPACT_ATOMS: atom_id res chain seq x y z
N MET A 1 5.01 62.28 -62.68
CA MET A 1 4.18 61.44 -61.83
C MET A 1 3.76 60.25 -62.61
N LYS A 2 4.25 59.00 -62.32
CA LYS A 2 3.86 57.76 -63.01
C LYS A 2 2.56 57.27 -62.37
N HIS A 3 1.48 57.36 -63.13
CA HIS A 3 0.20 56.76 -62.76
C HIS A 3 0.38 55.23 -62.79
N LEU A 4 0.34 54.58 -61.59
CA LEU A 4 0.19 53.15 -61.45
C LEU A 4 -1.20 52.78 -61.90
N GLN A 5 -1.32 52.14 -63.04
CA GLN A 5 -2.58 51.52 -63.52
C GLN A 5 -3.00 50.43 -62.53
N GLN A 6 -4.05 50.64 -61.77
CA GLN A 6 -4.72 49.62 -60.97
C GLN A 6 -5.37 48.60 -61.94
N ARG A 7 -4.80 47.40 -62.00
CA ARG A 7 -5.44 46.26 -62.67
C ARG A 7 -6.48 45.70 -61.73
N GLY A 8 -7.73 45.70 -62.15
CA GLY A 8 -8.83 45.06 -61.44
C GLY A 8 -8.64 43.56 -61.37
N LEU A 9 -8.96 42.94 -60.20
CA LEU A 9 -8.94 41.49 -60.05
C LEU A 9 -10.01 40.84 -60.93
N SER A 10 -9.63 39.70 -61.57
CA SER A 10 -10.56 38.90 -62.32
C SER A 10 -11.49 38.13 -61.37
N LEU A 11 -12.75 37.95 -61.75
CA LEU A 11 -13.74 37.17 -60.98
C LEU A 11 -13.27 35.76 -60.70
N ILE A 12 -12.55 35.15 -61.63
CA ILE A 12 -11.98 33.79 -61.48
C ILE A 12 -10.85 33.78 -60.44
N GLU A 13 -10.01 34.84 -60.38
CA GLU A 13 -8.92 34.97 -59.44
C GLU A 13 -9.47 35.10 -58.01
N LEU A 14 -10.58 35.82 -57.82
CA LEU A 14 -11.27 35.91 -56.54
C LEU A 14 -11.86 34.57 -56.12
N LEU A 15 -12.49 33.81 -57.04
CA LEU A 15 -13.03 32.48 -56.73
C LEU A 15 -11.94 31.47 -56.35
N VAL A 16 -10.81 31.48 -57.03
CA VAL A 16 -9.66 30.60 -56.73
C VAL A 16 -9.05 30.97 -55.37
N ALA A 17 -8.89 32.26 -55.09
CA ALA A 17 -8.38 32.76 -53.80
C ALA A 17 -9.30 32.34 -52.65
N LEU A 18 -10.62 32.48 -52.81
CA LEU A 18 -11.61 32.02 -51.79
C LEU A 18 -11.58 30.53 -51.59
N ALA A 19 -11.46 29.74 -52.65
CA ALA A 19 -11.38 28.26 -52.55
C ALA A 19 -10.12 27.85 -51.78
N ILE A 20 -8.94 28.38 -52.16
CA ILE A 20 -7.67 28.10 -51.47
C ILE A 20 -7.72 28.57 -49.99
N GLY A 21 -8.24 29.81 -49.77
CA GLY A 21 -8.41 30.34 -48.42
C GLY A 21 -9.33 29.44 -47.54
N GLY A 22 -10.42 28.97 -48.11
CA GLY A 22 -11.33 28.03 -47.44
C GLY A 22 -10.65 26.70 -47.02
N PHE A 23 -9.87 26.09 -47.94
CA PHE A 23 -9.10 24.90 -47.62
C PHE A 23 -8.07 25.12 -46.52
N LEU A 24 -7.37 26.24 -46.54
CA LEU A 24 -6.39 26.60 -45.49
C LEU A 24 -7.06 26.77 -44.12
N ILE A 25 -8.22 27.43 -44.09
CA ILE A 25 -8.97 27.65 -42.83
C ILE A 25 -9.46 26.29 -42.28
N ILE A 26 -10.00 25.41 -43.11
CA ILE A 26 -10.45 24.07 -42.69
C ILE A 26 -9.24 23.26 -42.14
N GLY A 27 -8.11 23.30 -42.82
CA GLY A 27 -6.86 22.66 -42.38
C GLY A 27 -6.41 23.20 -41.02
N ALA A 28 -6.40 24.53 -40.85
CA ALA A 28 -6.02 25.16 -39.57
C ALA A 28 -6.96 24.80 -38.43
N LEU A 29 -8.28 24.78 -38.67
CA LEU A 29 -9.28 24.38 -37.66
C LEU A 29 -9.16 22.92 -37.24
N THR A 30 -8.88 22.01 -38.18
CA THR A 30 -8.65 20.60 -37.86
C THR A 30 -7.40 20.39 -37.04
N LEU A 31 -6.29 21.03 -37.36
CA LEU A 31 -5.05 21.01 -36.57
C LEU A 31 -5.29 21.56 -35.16
N GLN A 32 -6.00 22.70 -35.05
CA GLN A 32 -6.31 23.29 -33.75
C GLN A 32 -7.17 22.35 -32.89
N SER A 33 -8.15 21.69 -33.48
CA SER A 33 -9.01 20.69 -32.79
C SER A 33 -8.20 19.49 -32.31
N GLN A 34 -7.30 18.95 -33.15
CA GLN A 34 -6.42 17.86 -32.77
C GLN A 34 -5.46 18.27 -31.66
N THR A 35 -4.85 19.44 -31.75
CA THR A 35 -3.93 19.94 -30.70
C THR A 35 -4.61 20.08 -29.36
N ARG A 36 -5.85 20.59 -29.32
CA ARG A 36 -6.64 20.66 -28.09
C ARG A 36 -6.91 19.28 -27.48
N LYS A 37 -7.31 18.31 -28.31
CA LYS A 37 -7.54 16.92 -27.85
C LYS A 37 -6.26 16.32 -27.27
N THR A 38 -5.13 16.45 -27.98
CA THR A 38 -3.83 15.95 -27.51
C THR A 38 -3.42 16.62 -26.19
N PHE A 39 -3.64 17.92 -26.06
CA PHE A 39 -3.33 18.64 -24.82
C PHE A 39 -4.16 18.12 -23.64
N THR A 40 -5.47 17.93 -23.83
CA THR A 40 -6.35 17.39 -22.78
C THR A 40 -5.94 15.96 -22.37
N VAL A 41 -5.59 15.11 -23.33
CA VAL A 41 -5.13 13.75 -23.04
C VAL A 41 -3.80 13.76 -22.28
N ASN A 42 -2.86 14.61 -22.70
CA ASN A 42 -1.57 14.72 -22.02
C ASN A 42 -1.73 15.25 -20.58
N GLU A 43 -2.59 16.25 -20.38
CA GLU A 43 -2.90 16.78 -19.04
C GLU A 43 -3.53 15.71 -18.14
N SER A 44 -4.51 14.95 -18.66
CA SER A 44 -5.14 13.88 -17.89
C SER A 44 -4.15 12.77 -17.54
N SER A 45 -3.26 12.40 -18.47
CA SER A 45 -2.20 11.42 -18.23
C SER A 45 -1.19 11.90 -17.18
N ALA A 46 -0.79 13.16 -17.22
CA ALA A 46 0.11 13.75 -16.23
C ALA A 46 -0.52 13.74 -14.82
N ARG A 47 -1.79 14.13 -14.70
CA ARG A 47 -2.53 14.08 -13.43
C ARG A 47 -2.66 12.66 -12.88
N LEU A 48 -2.92 11.68 -13.75
CA LEU A 48 -2.99 10.27 -13.35
C LEU A 48 -1.65 9.78 -12.80
N GLN A 49 -0.54 10.11 -13.45
CA GLN A 49 0.80 9.76 -12.98
C GLN A 49 1.13 10.43 -11.64
N GLU A 50 0.76 11.69 -11.46
CA GLU A 50 0.95 12.40 -10.20
C GLU A 50 0.14 11.76 -9.07
N THR A 51 -1.14 11.47 -9.31
CA THR A 51 -2.01 10.78 -8.34
C THR A 51 -1.45 9.39 -7.97
N ALA A 52 -1.02 8.60 -8.96
CA ALA A 52 -0.45 7.29 -8.72
C ALA A 52 0.84 7.35 -7.88
N ARG A 53 1.74 8.29 -8.19
CA ARG A 53 2.97 8.51 -7.40
C ARG A 53 2.65 8.92 -5.97
N PHE A 54 1.66 9.78 -5.78
CA PHE A 54 1.23 10.18 -4.45
C PHE A 54 0.68 8.98 -3.65
N VAL A 55 -0.20 8.17 -4.24
CA VAL A 55 -0.74 6.97 -3.59
C VAL A 55 0.39 6.02 -3.17
N ILE A 56 1.34 5.75 -4.06
CA ILE A 56 2.49 4.91 -3.75
C ILE A 56 3.32 5.52 -2.61
N SER A 57 3.59 6.82 -2.64
CA SER A 57 4.38 7.50 -1.59
C SER A 57 3.72 7.46 -0.22
N VAL A 58 2.40 7.28 -0.15
CA VAL A 58 1.66 7.12 1.12
C VAL A 58 1.71 5.67 1.61
N ILE A 59 1.51 4.70 0.70
CA ILE A 59 1.36 3.28 1.08
C ILE A 59 2.71 2.57 1.23
N GLU A 60 3.70 2.89 0.39
CA GLU A 60 5.00 2.21 0.38
C GLU A 60 5.74 2.25 1.73
N PRO A 61 5.88 3.41 2.42
CA PRO A 61 6.53 3.47 3.73
C PRO A 61 5.82 2.61 4.77
N GLU A 62 4.49 2.54 4.72
CA GLU A 62 3.68 1.75 5.65
C GLU A 62 3.89 0.25 5.43
N LEU A 63 3.98 -0.19 4.16
CA LEU A 63 4.30 -1.56 3.80
C LEU A 63 5.73 -1.94 4.22
N GLN A 64 6.70 -1.04 4.05
CA GLN A 64 8.09 -1.28 4.46
C GLN A 64 8.22 -1.47 5.98
N LEU A 65 7.36 -0.83 6.75
CA LEU A 65 7.33 -0.94 8.22
C LEU A 65 6.37 -2.03 8.72
N ALA A 66 5.62 -2.69 7.83
CA ALA A 66 4.69 -3.74 8.22
C ALA A 66 5.40 -4.86 8.98
N GLY A 67 4.82 -5.29 10.11
CA GLY A 67 5.42 -6.32 10.96
C GLY A 67 6.54 -5.84 11.89
N LEU A 68 6.85 -4.54 11.90
CA LEU A 68 7.72 -3.97 12.93
C LEU A 68 6.96 -3.89 14.25
N PHE A 69 7.42 -4.63 15.26
CA PHE A 69 6.85 -4.60 16.61
C PHE A 69 7.94 -4.28 17.64
N GLY A 70 8.25 -2.97 17.78
CA GLY A 70 9.30 -2.50 18.70
C GLY A 70 10.68 -3.03 18.34
N PHE A 71 11.28 -3.81 19.23
CA PHE A 71 12.63 -4.39 19.02
C PHE A 71 12.63 -5.70 18.22
N SER A 72 11.49 -6.19 17.78
CA SER A 72 11.38 -7.46 17.08
C SER A 72 10.43 -7.39 15.90
N ASN A 73 10.68 -8.20 14.91
CA ASN A 73 9.79 -8.48 13.79
C ASN A 73 9.04 -9.83 13.96
N ASN A 74 9.07 -10.42 15.15
CA ASN A 74 8.37 -11.68 15.46
C ASN A 74 7.01 -11.39 16.10
N PRO A 75 5.91 -11.37 15.35
CA PRO A 75 4.57 -11.11 15.89
C PRO A 75 4.04 -12.24 16.77
N ALA A 76 4.58 -13.47 16.64
CA ALA A 76 4.12 -14.61 17.42
C ALA A 76 4.48 -14.47 18.92
N GLY A 77 5.51 -13.68 19.24
CA GLY A 77 5.93 -13.41 20.62
C GLY A 77 5.12 -12.32 21.31
N VAL A 78 4.27 -11.59 20.59
CA VAL A 78 3.49 -10.49 21.15
C VAL A 78 2.35 -11.02 22.00
N ARG A 79 2.19 -10.44 23.20
CA ARG A 79 1.11 -10.76 24.14
C ARG A 79 0.21 -9.54 24.32
N TYR A 80 -1.01 -9.75 24.78
CA TYR A 80 -1.90 -8.70 25.22
C TYR A 80 -2.03 -8.71 26.73
N SER A 81 -1.60 -7.64 27.37
CA SER A 81 -1.64 -7.51 28.82
C SER A 81 -3.02 -7.08 29.31
N LEU A 82 -3.66 -7.94 30.09
CA LEU A 82 -4.97 -7.72 30.68
C LEU A 82 -4.90 -7.88 32.21
N PRO A 83 -5.82 -7.22 32.97
CA PRO A 83 -5.86 -7.36 34.43
C PRO A 83 -6.06 -8.81 34.93
N GLY A 84 -6.62 -9.69 34.11
CA GLY A 84 -6.86 -11.11 34.40
C GLY A 84 -5.78 -12.07 33.90
N GLY A 85 -4.68 -11.55 33.37
CA GLY A 85 -3.59 -12.32 32.78
C GLY A 85 -3.41 -12.09 31.28
N ASP A 86 -2.19 -12.30 30.81
CA ASP A 86 -1.83 -12.07 29.43
C ASP A 86 -2.51 -13.06 28.48
N LYS A 87 -2.86 -12.58 27.28
CA LYS A 87 -3.27 -13.39 26.12
C LYS A 87 -2.14 -13.50 25.12
N PHE A 88 -1.95 -14.68 24.56
CA PHE A 88 -0.91 -14.92 23.56
C PHE A 88 -1.40 -14.57 22.15
N ALA A 89 -0.47 -14.41 21.22
CA ALA A 89 -0.78 -14.12 19.81
C ALA A 89 -1.74 -15.15 19.19
N SER A 90 -1.65 -16.41 19.59
CA SER A 90 -2.57 -17.48 19.17
C SER A 90 -4.03 -17.23 19.57
N ASP A 91 -4.26 -16.56 20.70
CA ASP A 91 -5.60 -16.26 21.21
C ASP A 91 -6.19 -15.00 20.55
N MET A 92 -5.32 -14.13 20.05
CA MET A 92 -5.68 -12.85 19.42
C MET A 92 -5.93 -12.93 17.92
N ARG A 93 -5.99 -14.14 17.34
CA ARG A 93 -6.23 -14.32 15.90
C ARG A 93 -7.67 -14.01 15.51
N ILE A 94 -7.85 -13.48 14.30
CA ILE A 94 -9.18 -13.37 13.67
C ILE A 94 -9.84 -14.75 13.65
N GLY A 95 -11.14 -14.81 14.02
CA GLY A 95 -11.89 -16.06 14.14
C GLY A 95 -11.81 -16.75 15.51
N LYS A 96 -10.98 -16.22 16.43
CA LYS A 96 -11.00 -16.64 17.85
C LYS A 96 -11.98 -15.76 18.64
N PRO A 97 -12.44 -16.23 19.82
CA PRO A 97 -13.24 -15.39 20.71
C PRO A 97 -12.54 -14.08 21.09
N SER A 98 -13.31 -13.03 21.38
CA SER A 98 -12.75 -11.77 21.86
C SER A 98 -11.87 -12.01 23.09
N VAL A 99 -10.71 -11.37 23.09
CA VAL A 99 -9.79 -11.44 24.25
C VAL A 99 -10.16 -10.44 25.34
N GLY A 100 -11.16 -9.59 25.12
CA GLY A 100 -11.68 -8.66 26.14
C GLY A 100 -11.59 -7.18 25.75
N PRO A 101 -11.82 -6.27 26.73
CA PRO A 101 -11.91 -4.83 26.49
C PRO A 101 -10.59 -4.22 26.00
N PRO A 102 -10.66 -3.06 25.33
CA PRO A 102 -11.88 -2.26 25.13
C PRO A 102 -12.67 -2.71 23.88
N ALA A 103 -14.00 -2.54 23.95
CA ALA A 103 -14.93 -2.93 22.87
C ALA A 103 -14.63 -2.28 21.50
N VAL A 104 -13.94 -1.15 21.47
CA VAL A 104 -13.54 -0.47 20.23
C VAL A 104 -12.66 -1.35 19.34
N LEU A 105 -11.89 -2.26 19.92
CA LEU A 105 -11.02 -3.18 19.17
C LEU A 105 -11.81 -4.21 18.37
N ASP A 106 -12.97 -4.60 18.90
CA ASP A 106 -13.86 -5.56 18.24
C ASP A 106 -14.92 -4.89 17.37
N SER A 107 -15.01 -3.56 17.39
CA SER A 107 -16.02 -2.82 16.62
C SER A 107 -15.85 -2.96 15.10
N CYS A 108 -14.64 -3.19 14.63
CA CYS A 108 -14.36 -3.50 13.22
C CYS A 108 -14.16 -5.01 12.95
N GLY A 109 -14.42 -5.86 13.95
CA GLY A 109 -14.30 -7.31 13.91
C GLY A 109 -13.51 -7.83 15.10
N VAL A 110 -13.93 -8.96 15.63
CA VAL A 110 -13.31 -9.56 16.81
C VAL A 110 -11.83 -9.85 16.53
N ASN A 111 -10.96 -9.34 17.37
CA ASN A 111 -9.50 -9.44 17.28
C ASN A 111 -8.88 -8.81 16.00
N TYR A 112 -9.63 -8.04 15.23
CA TYR A 112 -9.17 -7.55 13.92
C TYR A 112 -7.92 -6.68 14.03
N VAL A 113 -7.84 -5.84 15.06
CA VAL A 113 -6.66 -5.00 15.36
C VAL A 113 -5.55 -5.82 16.00
N LEU A 114 -5.92 -6.79 16.85
CA LEU A 114 -5.00 -7.52 17.71
C LEU A 114 -4.28 -8.66 17.02
N ASP A 115 -4.77 -9.13 15.87
CA ASP A 115 -4.11 -10.19 15.10
C ASP A 115 -2.86 -9.64 14.39
N VAL A 116 -1.84 -9.34 15.20
CA VAL A 116 -0.55 -8.84 14.70
C VAL A 116 0.24 -9.89 13.91
N THR A 117 -0.21 -11.16 13.91
CA THR A 117 0.39 -12.20 13.07
C THR A 117 0.09 -12.00 11.59
N ARG A 118 -0.98 -11.26 11.27
CA ARG A 118 -1.32 -10.80 9.92
C ARG A 118 -0.84 -9.37 9.72
N THR A 119 0.46 -9.22 9.54
CA THR A 119 1.11 -7.90 9.42
C THR A 119 0.61 -7.11 8.22
N VAL A 120 0.43 -7.80 7.08
CA VAL A 120 -0.23 -7.30 5.88
C VAL A 120 -1.36 -8.24 5.52
N GLN A 121 -2.50 -7.71 5.18
CA GLN A 121 -3.69 -8.47 4.78
C GLN A 121 -4.39 -7.72 3.65
N ALA A 122 -4.95 -8.43 2.69
CA ALA A 122 -5.86 -7.84 1.71
C ALA A 122 -7.19 -8.61 1.68
N ASP A 123 -8.26 -7.86 1.42
CA ASP A 123 -9.58 -8.42 1.13
C ASP A 123 -9.87 -8.21 -0.35
N ASN A 124 -9.94 -9.30 -1.11
CA ASN A 124 -10.18 -9.27 -2.55
C ASN A 124 -11.65 -8.93 -2.84
N GLY A 125 -11.88 -7.74 -3.41
CA GLY A 125 -13.19 -7.26 -3.82
C GLY A 125 -14.22 -7.05 -2.71
N ASN A 126 -13.93 -7.46 -1.46
CA ASN A 126 -14.85 -7.49 -0.34
C ASN A 126 -14.53 -6.43 0.73
N TRP A 127 -15.43 -6.31 1.69
CA TRP A 127 -15.25 -5.53 2.92
C TRP A 127 -15.47 -6.48 4.10
N SER A 128 -14.41 -6.98 4.71
CA SER A 128 -14.50 -7.97 5.78
C SER A 128 -14.62 -7.36 7.18
N MET A 129 -14.37 -6.05 7.31
CA MET A 129 -14.50 -5.38 8.59
C MET A 129 -15.97 -5.21 9.00
N ALA A 130 -16.30 -5.45 10.28
CA ALA A 130 -17.64 -5.26 10.81
C ALA A 130 -18.06 -3.78 10.89
N CYS A 131 -17.09 -2.87 11.02
CA CYS A 131 -17.34 -1.42 10.97
C CYS A 131 -17.56 -0.94 9.54
N GLY A 132 -18.49 0.01 9.35
CA GLY A 132 -18.81 0.54 8.03
C GLY A 132 -17.66 1.32 7.39
N ALA A 133 -17.61 1.31 6.07
CA ALA A 133 -16.77 2.18 5.26
C ALA A 133 -17.46 3.54 5.06
N SER A 134 -16.72 4.63 5.16
CA SER A 134 -17.20 5.99 4.91
C SER A 134 -17.37 6.29 3.40
N GLY A 135 -17.81 7.50 3.06
CA GLY A 135 -17.95 7.91 1.66
C GLY A 135 -18.99 7.12 0.86
N GLY A 136 -20.10 6.71 1.50
CA GLY A 136 -21.14 5.91 0.85
C GLY A 136 -20.81 4.42 0.70
N GLY A 137 -19.83 3.94 1.45
CA GLY A 137 -19.37 2.57 1.44
C GLY A 137 -18.20 2.32 0.48
N LYS A 138 -17.57 1.16 0.62
CA LYS A 138 -16.49 0.71 -0.27
C LYS A 138 -16.97 0.58 -1.71
N LEU A 139 -16.14 0.98 -2.67
CA LEU A 139 -16.41 0.78 -4.09
C LEU A 139 -16.36 -0.74 -4.40
N PRO A 140 -17.38 -1.31 -5.09
CA PRO A 140 -17.37 -2.72 -5.45
C PRO A 140 -16.17 -3.10 -6.32
N ASN A 141 -15.73 -4.36 -6.20
CA ASN A 141 -14.63 -4.95 -6.98
C ASN A 141 -13.25 -4.30 -6.78
N THR A 142 -13.09 -3.41 -5.82
CA THR A 142 -11.78 -2.90 -5.39
C THR A 142 -11.32 -3.65 -4.16
N ASP A 143 -10.01 -3.77 -3.95
CA ASP A 143 -9.47 -4.45 -2.79
C ASP A 143 -9.34 -3.52 -1.58
N VAL A 144 -9.11 -4.11 -0.42
CA VAL A 144 -8.78 -3.41 0.81
C VAL A 144 -7.42 -3.91 1.29
N LEU A 145 -6.47 -2.99 1.46
CA LEU A 145 -5.15 -3.31 2.00
C LEU A 145 -5.09 -2.92 3.47
N MET A 146 -4.71 -3.85 4.34
CA MET A 146 -4.59 -3.62 5.77
C MET A 146 -3.18 -3.87 6.25
N ILE A 147 -2.69 -2.99 7.09
CA ILE A 147 -1.32 -3.00 7.61
C ILE A 147 -1.36 -2.90 9.13
N ARG A 148 -0.52 -3.71 9.80
CA ARG A 148 -0.34 -3.70 11.26
C ARG A 148 1.14 -3.60 11.58
N ARG A 149 1.47 -2.62 12.42
CA ARG A 149 2.83 -2.36 12.89
C ARG A 149 2.84 -1.55 14.18
N SER A 150 3.96 -1.40 14.79
CA SER A 150 4.17 -0.35 15.80
C SER A 150 4.56 0.99 15.15
N GLY A 151 4.31 2.07 15.84
CA GLY A 151 4.81 3.38 15.48
C GLY A 151 6.34 3.42 15.48
N THR A 152 6.92 4.38 14.78
CA THR A 152 8.37 4.57 14.68
C THR A 152 8.96 5.33 15.86
N GLU A 153 8.12 6.09 16.58
CA GLU A 153 8.54 6.92 17.69
C GLU A 153 8.27 6.26 19.04
N ARG A 154 9.14 6.55 20.02
CA ARG A 154 8.90 6.22 21.42
C ARG A 154 7.93 7.23 22.01
N VAL A 155 6.91 6.75 22.70
CA VAL A 155 5.87 7.58 23.28
C VAL A 155 5.65 7.20 24.76
N PRO A 156 5.12 8.10 25.58
CA PRO A 156 4.70 7.76 26.94
C PRO A 156 3.50 6.80 26.91
N ALA A 157 3.36 5.99 27.98
CA ALA A 157 2.18 5.16 28.16
C ALA A 157 0.91 6.02 28.27
N SER A 158 -0.17 5.61 27.61
CA SER A 158 -1.43 6.35 27.54
C SER A 158 -2.62 5.40 27.69
N ALA A 159 -3.61 5.83 28.47
CA ALA A 159 -4.87 5.12 28.60
C ALA A 159 -5.83 5.34 27.40
N SER A 160 -5.52 6.31 26.55
CA SER A 160 -6.35 6.66 25.40
C SER A 160 -5.86 6.04 24.08
N LYS A 161 -4.75 5.29 24.11
CA LYS A 161 -4.15 4.70 22.91
C LYS A 161 -3.83 3.23 23.12
N PHE A 162 -3.91 2.49 22.05
CA PHE A 162 -3.42 1.13 21.98
C PHE A 162 -1.92 1.16 21.70
N GLN A 163 -1.13 0.53 22.56
CA GLN A 163 0.31 0.65 22.54
C GLN A 163 0.99 -0.69 22.67
N LEU A 164 2.22 -0.76 22.18
CA LEU A 164 3.14 -1.88 22.31
C LEU A 164 4.25 -1.47 23.30
N TYR A 165 4.39 -2.22 24.38
CA TYR A 165 5.59 -2.26 25.19
C TYR A 165 6.54 -3.30 24.61
N SER A 166 7.81 -2.96 24.47
CA SER A 166 8.85 -3.86 23.99
C SER A 166 10.09 -3.73 24.88
N SER A 167 10.69 -4.86 25.29
CA SER A 167 11.86 -4.89 26.17
C SER A 167 12.88 -5.90 25.69
N ARG A 168 14.16 -5.48 25.62
CA ARG A 168 15.33 -6.34 25.40
C ARG A 168 15.89 -6.95 26.67
N MET A 169 15.37 -6.59 27.84
CA MET A 169 15.74 -7.21 29.09
C MET A 169 15.36 -8.70 29.08
N VAL A 170 16.17 -9.52 29.76
CA VAL A 170 15.88 -10.95 29.88
C VAL A 170 14.94 -11.19 31.04
N PRO A 171 13.79 -11.89 30.83
CA PRO A 171 13.33 -12.45 29.55
C PRO A 171 12.83 -11.37 28.58
N PHE A 172 13.08 -11.55 27.28
CA PHE A 172 12.54 -10.69 26.23
C PHE A 172 11.00 -10.59 26.34
N ASP A 173 10.47 -9.36 26.26
CA ASP A 173 9.05 -9.12 26.51
C ASP A 173 8.44 -8.15 25.51
N GLN A 174 7.31 -8.54 24.93
CA GLN A 174 6.50 -7.72 24.02
C GLN A 174 5.03 -7.83 24.40
N ARG A 175 4.40 -6.69 24.75
CA ARG A 175 3.02 -6.67 25.17
C ARG A 175 2.25 -5.52 24.54
N LEU A 176 1.14 -5.87 23.91
CA LEU A 176 0.09 -4.89 23.63
C LEU A 176 -0.61 -4.53 24.94
N PHE A 177 -0.95 -3.27 25.08
CA PHE A 177 -1.67 -2.78 26.26
C PHE A 177 -2.41 -1.48 25.97
N ILE A 178 -3.35 -1.16 26.85
CA ILE A 178 -4.03 0.13 26.93
C ILE A 178 -4.09 0.55 28.39
N SER A 179 -3.18 1.39 28.81
CA SER A 179 -3.07 1.85 30.20
C SER A 179 -2.16 3.06 30.25
N GLY A 180 -2.42 3.96 31.18
CA GLY A 180 -1.50 5.06 31.50
C GLY A 180 -0.17 4.61 32.11
N THR A 181 0.02 3.30 32.32
CA THR A 181 1.25 2.71 32.88
C THR A 181 1.72 1.55 31.97
N ALA A 182 2.99 1.55 31.64
CA ALA A 182 3.61 0.45 30.90
C ALA A 182 3.55 -0.87 31.69
N PRO A 183 3.32 -2.02 31.02
CA PRO A 183 3.21 -3.32 31.69
C PRO A 183 4.53 -3.87 32.24
N GLY A 184 5.64 -3.19 31.99
CA GLY A 184 6.96 -3.55 32.47
C GLY A 184 7.85 -2.34 32.73
N PRO A 185 9.04 -2.53 33.31
CA PRO A 185 9.93 -1.43 33.63
C PRO A 185 10.46 -0.74 32.38
N LEU A 186 10.42 0.59 32.38
CA LEU A 186 11.03 1.42 31.35
C LEU A 186 12.48 1.71 31.74
N LYS A 187 13.42 1.33 30.89
CA LYS A 187 14.85 1.58 31.04
C LYS A 187 15.41 2.03 29.71
N ASP A 188 15.78 3.28 29.62
CA ASP A 188 16.45 3.93 28.49
C ASP A 188 16.38 3.14 27.13
N ASP A 189 17.53 2.60 26.68
CA ASP A 189 17.59 1.87 25.40
C ASP A 189 17.17 0.40 25.47
N LEU A 190 16.80 -0.11 26.65
CA LEU A 190 16.46 -1.51 26.86
C LEU A 190 14.95 -1.78 26.79
N SER A 191 14.13 -0.74 26.93
CA SER A 191 12.67 -0.87 26.84
C SER A 191 12.03 0.39 26.26
N GLU A 192 10.92 0.21 25.59
CA GLU A 192 10.20 1.30 24.92
C GLU A 192 8.71 1.04 24.86
N VAL A 193 7.95 2.12 24.69
CA VAL A 193 6.52 2.10 24.37
C VAL A 193 6.35 2.79 23.01
N ARG A 194 5.55 2.18 22.14
CA ARG A 194 5.16 2.72 20.83
C ARG A 194 3.68 2.58 20.62
N ASP A 195 3.08 3.48 19.85
CA ASP A 195 1.67 3.34 19.49
C ASP A 195 1.49 2.14 18.57
N LEU A 196 0.40 1.38 18.70
CA LEU A 196 0.00 0.37 17.73
C LEU A 196 -0.67 1.07 16.56
N VAL A 197 -0.20 0.78 15.35
CA VAL A 197 -0.75 1.29 14.10
C VAL A 197 -1.51 0.18 13.41
N PHE A 198 -2.78 0.44 13.13
CA PHE A 198 -3.62 -0.33 12.24
C PHE A 198 -4.19 0.61 11.19
N GLU A 199 -3.98 0.29 9.94
CA GLU A 199 -4.43 1.06 8.80
C GLU A 199 -5.08 0.16 7.76
N ALA A 200 -6.22 0.60 7.24
CA ALA A 200 -6.92 -0.06 6.14
C ALA A 200 -7.15 0.95 5.02
N TYR A 201 -6.50 0.72 3.88
CA TYR A 201 -6.62 1.51 2.66
C TYR A 201 -7.70 0.91 1.77
N TYR A 202 -8.63 1.74 1.29
CA TYR A 202 -9.72 1.31 0.44
C TYR A 202 -10.25 2.44 -0.44
N ILE A 203 -10.95 2.10 -1.50
CA ILE A 203 -11.65 3.07 -2.36
C ILE A 203 -13.11 3.18 -1.89
N SER A 204 -13.59 4.40 -1.64
CA SER A 204 -15.02 4.64 -1.37
C SER A 204 -15.76 5.12 -2.61
N ARG A 205 -17.09 5.04 -2.56
CA ARG A 205 -17.93 5.46 -3.70
C ARG A 205 -17.94 6.96 -3.91
N ASN A 206 -17.82 7.73 -2.83
CA ASN A 206 -17.95 9.18 -2.86
C ASN A 206 -16.83 9.84 -2.08
N SER A 207 -16.29 10.91 -2.63
CA SER A 207 -15.44 11.86 -1.93
C SER A 207 -16.29 12.70 -0.95
N ASP A 208 -15.66 13.17 0.12
CA ASP A 208 -16.29 14.09 1.08
C ASP A 208 -16.69 15.42 0.43
N ALA A 209 -16.04 15.81 -0.66
CA ALA A 209 -16.35 17.04 -1.39
C ALA A 209 -17.29 16.84 -2.58
N ARG A 210 -17.42 15.62 -3.12
CA ARG A 210 -18.18 15.37 -4.35
C ARG A 210 -18.69 13.93 -4.42
N ALA A 211 -20.00 13.79 -4.51
CA ALA A 211 -20.63 12.50 -4.79
C ALA A 211 -20.26 11.98 -6.19
N GLY A 212 -20.06 10.67 -6.31
CA GLY A 212 -19.72 9.99 -7.57
C GLY A 212 -18.26 10.16 -8.02
N LEU A 213 -17.40 10.77 -7.20
CA LEU A 213 -15.95 10.81 -7.42
C LEU A 213 -15.26 9.91 -6.40
N PRO A 214 -14.74 8.73 -6.79
CA PRO A 214 -14.12 7.80 -5.86
C PRO A 214 -12.79 8.37 -5.30
N PRO A 215 -12.58 8.34 -3.99
CA PRO A 215 -11.30 8.64 -3.36
C PRO A 215 -10.66 7.38 -2.78
N LEU A 216 -9.33 7.40 -2.67
CA LEU A 216 -8.62 6.56 -1.72
C LEU A 216 -8.89 7.09 -0.31
N ARG A 217 -9.27 6.21 0.60
CA ARG A 217 -9.47 6.50 2.02
C ARG A 217 -8.58 5.63 2.88
N ILE A 218 -8.31 6.12 4.07
CA ILE A 218 -7.63 5.38 5.12
C ILE A 218 -8.56 5.29 6.34
N LYS A 219 -8.77 4.08 6.82
CA LYS A 219 -9.42 3.83 8.10
C LYS A 219 -8.37 3.33 9.09
N GLN A 220 -8.17 4.06 10.16
CA GLN A 220 -7.08 3.81 11.09
C GLN A 220 -7.53 3.83 12.54
N LEU A 221 -6.80 3.10 13.36
CA LEU A 221 -6.94 3.20 14.82
C LEU A 221 -6.33 4.51 15.29
N ALA A 222 -7.10 5.30 16.01
CA ALA A 222 -6.72 6.62 16.49
C ALA A 222 -7.13 6.80 17.97
N SER A 223 -7.03 8.02 18.49
CA SER A 223 -7.51 8.39 19.81
C SER A 223 -8.27 9.70 19.72
N ASP A 224 -9.36 9.81 20.47
CA ASP A 224 -10.09 11.07 20.66
C ASP A 224 -9.53 11.90 21.83
N GLY A 225 -8.42 11.44 22.45
CA GLY A 225 -7.79 12.03 23.63
C GLY A 225 -8.24 11.38 24.94
N ALA A 226 -9.40 10.74 24.97
CA ALA A 226 -9.93 10.02 26.15
C ALA A 226 -9.89 8.50 25.96
N SER A 227 -10.17 8.02 24.76
CA SER A 227 -10.24 6.59 24.43
C SER A 227 -9.74 6.31 23.01
N PRO A 228 -9.37 5.04 22.70
CA PRO A 228 -9.15 4.64 21.31
C PRO A 228 -10.43 4.78 20.50
N THR A 229 -10.29 5.21 19.27
CA THR A 229 -11.39 5.39 18.31
C THR A 229 -10.96 5.04 16.89
N TRP A 230 -11.92 5.00 15.97
CA TRP A 230 -11.65 4.82 14.55
C TRP A 230 -11.73 6.16 13.82
N LEU A 231 -10.67 6.48 13.09
CA LEU A 231 -10.64 7.61 12.18
C LEU A 231 -10.71 7.07 10.74
N ASP A 232 -11.62 7.65 9.95
CA ASP A 232 -11.81 7.31 8.53
C ASP A 232 -11.77 8.60 7.73
N GLN A 233 -10.71 8.78 6.94
CA GLN A 233 -10.47 10.04 6.24
C GLN A 233 -10.10 9.82 4.78
N GLU A 234 -10.43 10.80 3.96
CA GLU A 234 -10.05 10.85 2.56
C GLU A 234 -8.58 11.21 2.41
N VAL A 235 -7.82 10.41 1.65
CA VAL A 235 -6.40 10.63 1.34
C VAL A 235 -6.24 11.44 0.06
N ILE A 236 -6.83 10.94 -1.04
CA ILE A 236 -6.80 11.61 -2.33
C ILE A 236 -7.99 11.19 -3.18
N ARG A 237 -8.49 12.12 -4.00
CA ARG A 237 -9.62 11.92 -4.92
C ARG A 237 -9.18 11.39 -6.27
N GLY A 238 -10.12 10.74 -6.97
CA GLY A 238 -9.92 10.30 -8.36
C GLY A 238 -9.10 9.02 -8.46
N VAL A 239 -9.13 8.17 -7.43
CA VAL A 239 -8.61 6.81 -7.46
C VAL A 239 -9.80 5.87 -7.63
N GLU A 240 -9.91 5.22 -8.79
CA GLU A 240 -11.07 4.41 -9.16
C GLU A 240 -10.88 2.93 -8.85
N ASP A 241 -9.64 2.46 -8.74
CA ASP A 241 -9.34 1.07 -8.48
C ASP A 241 -8.04 0.90 -7.70
N ILE A 242 -8.02 -0.15 -6.87
CA ILE A 242 -6.84 -0.70 -6.21
C ILE A 242 -6.98 -2.21 -6.21
N GLN A 243 -5.94 -2.90 -6.67
CA GLN A 243 -5.83 -4.35 -6.65
C GLN A 243 -4.53 -4.73 -5.94
N VAL A 244 -4.61 -5.72 -5.06
CA VAL A 244 -3.50 -6.15 -4.22
C VAL A 244 -3.18 -7.60 -4.53
N GLU A 245 -1.97 -7.84 -4.99
CA GLU A 245 -1.44 -9.18 -5.25
C GLU A 245 -0.25 -9.45 -4.35
N PHE A 246 -0.19 -10.64 -3.76
CA PHE A 246 0.93 -11.08 -2.95
C PHE A 246 1.80 -12.04 -3.76
N GLY A 247 3.10 -11.72 -3.83
CA GLY A 247 4.10 -12.70 -4.24
C GLY A 247 4.28 -13.71 -3.11
N VAL A 248 4.05 -14.98 -3.38
CA VAL A 248 4.30 -16.07 -2.43
C VAL A 248 5.55 -16.79 -2.88
N ASP A 249 6.52 -16.95 -1.98
CA ASP A 249 7.61 -17.88 -2.17
C ASP A 249 7.13 -19.27 -1.73
N PRO A 250 6.89 -20.19 -2.67
CA PRO A 250 6.42 -21.54 -2.31
C PRO A 250 7.52 -22.40 -1.66
N GLY A 251 8.73 -21.87 -1.48
CA GLY A 251 9.89 -22.62 -1.03
C GLY A 251 10.56 -23.43 -2.15
N GLN A 252 11.62 -24.19 -1.82
CA GLN A 252 12.30 -25.05 -2.76
C GLN A 252 11.74 -26.48 -2.72
N ASP A 253 11.29 -26.99 -3.85
CA ASP A 253 11.03 -28.40 -4.08
C ASP A 253 12.36 -29.06 -4.48
N THR A 254 13.07 -29.65 -3.52
CA THR A 254 14.38 -30.29 -3.75
C THR A 254 14.26 -31.76 -4.17
N ASN A 255 13.10 -32.37 -3.96
CA ASN A 255 12.83 -33.78 -4.28
C ASN A 255 12.02 -33.97 -5.58
N GLY A 256 11.42 -32.89 -6.13
CA GLY A 256 10.70 -32.91 -7.41
C GLY A 256 9.28 -33.51 -7.32
N ASP A 257 8.69 -33.57 -6.13
CA ASP A 257 7.32 -34.09 -5.94
C ASP A 257 6.22 -33.02 -6.14
N GLY A 258 6.60 -31.77 -6.42
CA GLY A 258 5.71 -30.65 -6.62
C GLY A 258 5.24 -29.99 -5.33
N VAL A 259 5.80 -30.38 -4.18
CA VAL A 259 5.53 -29.79 -2.86
C VAL A 259 6.83 -29.21 -2.31
N PRO A 260 6.84 -27.95 -1.85
CA PRO A 260 8.04 -27.37 -1.23
C PRO A 260 8.43 -28.13 0.04
N ASP A 261 9.73 -28.53 0.14
CA ASP A 261 10.24 -29.31 1.28
C ASP A 261 10.30 -28.52 2.60
N ASP A 262 10.23 -27.19 2.53
CA ASP A 262 10.20 -26.30 3.70
C ASP A 262 8.79 -25.86 4.12
N ALA A 263 7.76 -26.48 3.55
CA ALA A 263 6.34 -26.22 3.83
C ALA A 263 5.90 -26.60 5.27
N SER A 264 6.76 -26.40 6.27
CA SER A 264 6.40 -26.48 7.70
C SER A 264 5.61 -25.26 8.19
N SER A 265 5.35 -24.27 7.34
CA SER A 265 4.41 -23.19 7.59
C SER A 265 3.02 -23.58 7.10
N PRO A 266 1.96 -23.42 7.91
CA PRO A 266 0.61 -23.68 7.45
C PRO A 266 0.29 -22.78 6.26
N ALA A 267 -0.11 -23.40 5.14
CA ALA A 267 -0.55 -22.71 3.94
C ALA A 267 -1.59 -21.63 4.28
N PRO A 268 -1.50 -20.42 3.68
CA PRO A 268 -2.58 -19.46 3.78
C PRO A 268 -3.86 -20.08 3.17
N PRO A 269 -5.04 -19.72 3.67
CA PRO A 269 -6.30 -20.27 3.16
C PRO A 269 -6.46 -19.98 1.67
N ASP A 270 -6.85 -21.00 0.92
CA ASP A 270 -7.12 -21.05 -0.51
C ASP A 270 -7.55 -19.70 -1.15
N HIS A 271 -6.65 -19.15 -1.92
CA HIS A 271 -6.99 -18.25 -3.01
C HIS A 271 -6.39 -18.83 -4.29
N ALA A 272 -7.13 -19.73 -4.93
CA ALA A 272 -6.80 -20.23 -6.26
C ALA A 272 -6.88 -19.06 -7.27
N GLY A 273 -5.74 -18.40 -7.52
CA GLY A 273 -5.54 -17.54 -8.66
C GLY A 273 -5.13 -18.36 -9.90
N PRO A 274 -5.37 -17.87 -11.14
CA PRO A 274 -5.08 -18.61 -12.35
C PRO A 274 -3.57 -18.87 -12.51
N ALA A 275 -3.27 -20.09 -13.00
CA ALA A 275 -1.96 -20.69 -13.18
C ALA A 275 -0.85 -19.71 -13.64
N GLU A 276 0.22 -19.64 -12.86
CA GLU A 276 1.45 -18.92 -13.16
C GLU A 276 2.11 -19.38 -14.46
N ARG A 277 2.47 -18.41 -15.29
CA ARG A 277 3.46 -18.63 -16.35
C ARG A 277 4.84 -18.70 -15.72
N SER A 278 5.48 -19.87 -15.83
CA SER A 278 6.86 -20.09 -15.44
C SER A 278 7.79 -19.02 -16.07
N VAL A 279 8.43 -18.22 -15.22
CA VAL A 279 9.53 -17.33 -15.61
C VAL A 279 10.75 -18.22 -15.86
N PRO A 280 11.41 -18.17 -17.03
CA PRO A 280 12.58 -18.99 -17.29
C PRO A 280 13.75 -18.55 -16.39
N ASP A 281 14.32 -19.52 -15.70
CA ASP A 281 15.52 -19.42 -14.85
C ASP A 281 16.70 -18.80 -15.63
N ARG A 282 17.17 -17.64 -15.17
CA ARG A 282 18.35 -16.94 -15.71
C ARG A 282 19.67 -17.37 -15.10
N SER A 283 19.69 -18.32 -14.17
CA SER A 283 20.90 -18.71 -13.43
C SER A 283 21.84 -19.65 -14.20
N ARG A 284 21.44 -20.16 -15.39
CA ARG A 284 22.23 -21.11 -16.18
C ARG A 284 23.14 -20.52 -17.26
N ARG A 285 23.40 -19.21 -17.28
CA ARG A 285 24.26 -18.58 -18.32
C ARG A 285 25.63 -18.13 -17.89
N ASP A 286 26.01 -18.23 -16.62
CA ASP A 286 27.29 -17.69 -16.14
C ASP A 286 28.39 -18.73 -15.90
N ASP A 287 28.15 -20.03 -16.11
CA ASP A 287 29.17 -21.07 -15.89
C ASP A 287 29.98 -21.47 -17.13
N ALA A 288 29.83 -20.78 -18.26
CA ALA A 288 30.52 -21.13 -19.51
C ALA A 288 31.68 -20.17 -19.91
N VAL A 289 32.08 -19.23 -19.06
CA VAL A 289 33.20 -18.29 -19.38
C VAL A 289 34.13 -18.12 -18.15
N ARG A 290 34.70 -19.22 -17.68
CA ARG A 290 35.77 -19.17 -16.69
C ARG A 290 36.80 -20.29 -16.83
N ASP A 291 37.21 -20.56 -18.05
CA ASP A 291 38.44 -21.31 -18.33
C ASP A 291 39.18 -20.62 -19.47
N ASP A 292 40.00 -19.66 -19.16
CA ASP A 292 41.22 -19.30 -19.87
C ASP A 292 41.75 -17.92 -19.39
N LEU A 293 42.50 -17.91 -18.29
CA LEU A 293 43.51 -16.88 -18.00
C LEU A 293 44.41 -17.39 -16.86
N SER A 294 45.34 -18.27 -17.22
CA SER A 294 46.51 -18.57 -16.41
C SER A 294 47.55 -17.44 -16.51
N PHE A 295 47.78 -16.72 -15.43
CA PHE A 295 48.93 -15.82 -15.31
C PHE A 295 50.10 -16.54 -14.61
N PRO A 296 51.33 -16.43 -15.12
CA PRO A 296 52.50 -17.04 -14.50
C PRO A 296 52.93 -16.22 -13.27
N SER A 297 53.24 -16.94 -12.18
CA SER A 297 53.83 -16.42 -10.97
C SER A 297 55.32 -16.05 -11.22
N THR A 298 55.70 -14.81 -10.95
CA THR A 298 57.09 -14.44 -10.73
C THR A 298 57.28 -13.96 -9.30
N ASP A 299 57.89 -14.80 -8.51
CA ASP A 299 58.50 -14.46 -7.21
C ASP A 299 59.96 -13.96 -7.48
N PRO A 300 60.39 -12.88 -6.86
CA PRO A 300 61.77 -12.75 -6.46
C PRO A 300 61.92 -12.32 -5.02
N ARG A 301 62.56 -13.17 -4.23
CA ARG A 301 63.34 -12.75 -3.06
C ARG A 301 64.82 -12.57 -3.47
N PRO A 302 65.62 -11.85 -2.74
CA PRO A 302 65.91 -11.93 -1.30
C PRO A 302 65.48 -10.76 -0.45
#